data_1f104c92995f623df5bfb74e57ef8e6b
#
_entry.id   1f104c92995f623df5bfb74e57ef8e6b
#
_cell.length_a   1.000
_cell.length_b   1.000
_cell.length_c   1.000
_cell.angle_alpha   90.00
_cell.angle_beta   90.00
_cell.angle_gamma   90.00
#
_symmetry.space_group_name_H-M   'P 1'
#
loop_
_entity.id
_entity.type
_entity.pdbx_description
1 polymer ?
#
loop_
_entity_poly.entity_id
_entity_poly.type
_entity_poly.pdbx_seq_one_letter_code
_entity_poly.pdbx_strand_id
1 'polypeptide(L)'
;MSNATQTNFNSSKQYAATLVRSERITPENSPEEVRHLVFRRDDLSFSAKMGQCVRVMAPGQYGNKYHPRLYLVADNDAERDGGIEFAICVKRHSYIDDFNGERYEGIASTYLCNLPVGATVDFTGPFGYPFTMPANRKADILMIGMGTGIAPFRALIRTIYEKHGSWDGKVRLFYGAKTGLE
;
A
#
# COMPACT_ATOMS: atom_id res chain seq x y z
N MET A 1 22.15 14.36 -16.83
CA MET A 1 22.16 13.53 -15.62
C MET A 1 21.48 14.34 -14.53
N SER A 2 20.18 14.11 -14.27
CA SER A 2 19.46 14.84 -13.24
C SER A 2 19.73 14.17 -11.90
N ASN A 3 20.36 14.90 -10.99
CA ASN A 3 20.51 14.50 -9.61
C ASN A 3 19.11 14.29 -8.99
N ALA A 4 18.69 13.05 -8.82
CA ALA A 4 17.56 12.74 -7.99
C ALA A 4 17.92 13.15 -6.56
N THR A 5 17.32 14.23 -6.09
CA THR A 5 17.47 14.69 -4.72
C THR A 5 16.96 13.58 -3.81
N GLN A 6 17.87 12.86 -3.17
CA GLN A 6 17.52 11.96 -2.07
C GLN A 6 16.95 12.84 -0.95
N THR A 7 15.65 12.89 -0.83
CA THR A 7 15.01 13.38 0.38
C THR A 7 15.34 12.39 1.49
N ASN A 8 16.29 12.75 2.35
CA ASN A 8 16.59 12.01 3.57
C ASN A 8 15.38 12.11 4.51
N PHE A 9 14.40 11.24 4.30
CA PHE A 9 13.32 11.07 5.27
C PHE A 9 13.90 10.42 6.54
N ASN A 10 13.69 11.08 7.66
CA ASN A 10 14.07 10.53 8.96
C ASN A 10 13.23 9.28 9.23
N SER A 11 13.77 8.11 8.89
CA SER A 11 13.10 6.80 9.04
C SER A 11 12.76 6.44 10.50
N SER A 12 13.28 7.21 11.46
CA SER A 12 12.98 7.06 12.89
C SER A 12 11.76 7.89 13.33
N LYS A 13 11.31 8.87 12.53
CA LYS A 13 10.13 9.67 12.87
C LYS A 13 8.88 8.82 12.73
N GLN A 14 8.14 8.71 13.81
CA GLN A 14 6.87 8.01 13.88
C GLN A 14 5.72 8.98 13.62
N TYR A 15 4.77 8.55 12.84
CA TYR A 15 3.58 9.30 12.46
C TYR A 15 2.35 8.50 12.84
N ALA A 16 1.27 9.18 13.17
CA ALA A 16 -0.03 8.56 13.36
C ALA A 16 -0.98 8.91 12.21
N ALA A 17 -1.82 7.98 11.79
CA ALA A 17 -2.88 8.19 10.83
C ALA A 17 -4.15 7.46 11.23
N THR A 18 -5.29 8.05 10.93
CA THR A 18 -6.61 7.47 11.21
C THR A 18 -7.10 6.67 10.02
N LEU A 19 -7.57 5.44 10.26
CA LEU A 19 -8.24 4.65 9.23
C LEU A 19 -9.60 5.28 8.93
N VAL A 20 -9.77 5.81 7.73
CA VAL A 20 -11.02 6.45 7.29
C VAL A 20 -11.88 5.56 6.41
N ARG A 21 -11.30 4.53 5.79
CA ARG A 21 -12.03 3.54 4.98
C ARG A 21 -11.32 2.19 5.00
N SER A 22 -12.11 1.12 5.17
CA SER A 22 -11.68 -0.26 5.04
C SER A 22 -12.65 -1.00 4.13
N GLU A 23 -12.19 -1.43 2.98
CA GLU A 23 -12.99 -2.11 1.97
C GLU A 23 -12.36 -3.45 1.61
N ARG A 24 -13.13 -4.54 1.72
CA ARG A 24 -12.72 -5.82 1.19
C ARG A 24 -12.88 -5.80 -0.34
N ILE A 25 -11.78 -6.03 -1.08
CA ILE A 25 -11.76 -5.99 -2.54
C ILE A 25 -11.84 -7.39 -3.18
N THR A 26 -11.60 -8.45 -2.42
CA THR A 26 -11.87 -9.82 -2.86
C THR A 26 -13.33 -10.20 -2.58
N PRO A 27 -13.95 -11.03 -3.44
CA PRO A 27 -15.31 -11.54 -3.21
C PRO A 27 -15.42 -12.22 -1.83
N GLU A 28 -16.62 -12.22 -1.24
CA GLU A 28 -16.85 -12.83 0.07
C GLU A 28 -16.59 -14.34 0.08
N ASN A 29 -16.86 -15.01 -1.04
CA ASN A 29 -16.59 -16.43 -1.22
C ASN A 29 -15.13 -16.76 -1.53
N SER A 30 -14.25 -15.75 -1.66
CA SER A 30 -12.82 -15.99 -1.81
C SER A 30 -12.23 -16.47 -0.48
N PRO A 31 -11.37 -17.50 -0.49
CA PRO A 31 -10.62 -17.91 0.70
C PRO A 31 -9.59 -16.83 1.11
N GLU A 32 -9.26 -15.93 0.21
CA GLU A 32 -8.29 -14.86 0.41
C GLU A 32 -9.02 -13.55 0.72
N GLU A 33 -8.74 -12.97 1.87
CA GLU A 33 -9.24 -11.64 2.22
C GLU A 33 -8.18 -10.59 1.90
N VAL A 34 -8.51 -9.71 0.95
CA VAL A 34 -7.70 -8.54 0.62
C VAL A 34 -8.52 -7.28 0.88
N ARG A 35 -7.94 -6.35 1.62
CA ARG A 35 -8.57 -5.08 1.94
C ARG A 35 -7.80 -3.90 1.37
N HIS A 36 -8.54 -2.93 0.88
CA HIS A 36 -8.06 -1.58 0.57
C HIS A 36 -8.31 -0.70 1.79
N LEU A 37 -7.24 -0.27 2.44
CA LEU A 37 -7.28 0.54 3.66
C LEU A 37 -6.82 1.95 3.34
N VAL A 38 -7.66 2.94 3.61
CA VAL A 38 -7.34 4.36 3.43
C VAL A 38 -7.11 5.00 4.78
N PHE A 39 -5.96 5.63 4.92
CA PHE A 39 -5.54 6.34 6.12
C PHE A 39 -5.48 7.83 5.84
N ARG A 40 -5.93 8.64 6.82
CA ARG A 40 -5.88 10.10 6.78
C ARG A 40 -5.00 10.65 7.87
N ARG A 41 -4.26 11.70 7.51
CA ARG A 41 -3.55 12.57 8.45
C ARG A 41 -3.96 14.00 8.22
N ASP A 42 -4.14 14.73 9.30
CA ASP A 42 -4.41 16.18 9.25
C ASP A 42 -3.12 17.01 9.17
N ASP A 43 -1.97 16.38 9.45
CA ASP A 43 -0.65 17.00 9.37
C ASP A 43 0.02 16.73 8.02
N LEU A 44 0.30 17.80 7.28
CA LEU A 44 0.94 17.78 5.95
C LEU A 44 2.44 17.42 5.97
N SER A 45 3.04 17.23 7.15
CA SER A 45 4.48 16.93 7.27
C SER A 45 4.90 15.56 6.72
N PHE A 46 3.94 14.70 6.41
CA PHE A 46 4.17 13.39 5.80
C PHE A 46 3.57 13.33 4.41
N SER A 47 4.34 12.87 3.44
CA SER A 47 3.85 12.62 2.08
C SER A 47 4.47 11.32 1.57
N ALA A 48 3.66 10.28 1.48
CA ALA A 48 4.05 9.03 0.82
C ALA A 48 3.47 9.00 -0.59
N LYS A 49 4.30 8.72 -1.58
CA LYS A 49 3.88 8.64 -2.98
C LYS A 49 3.65 7.18 -3.37
N MET A 50 2.82 6.98 -4.36
CA MET A 50 2.58 5.71 -5.02
C MET A 50 3.89 4.98 -5.34
N GLY A 51 3.98 3.70 -5.01
CA GLY A 51 5.18 2.89 -5.21
C GLY A 51 6.20 2.98 -4.07
N GLN A 52 6.09 3.95 -3.15
CA GLN A 52 6.84 3.93 -1.90
C GLN A 52 6.17 3.01 -0.88
N CYS A 53 6.90 2.65 0.16
CA CYS A 53 6.38 1.85 1.27
C CYS A 53 6.23 2.70 2.53
N VAL A 54 5.22 2.37 3.31
CA VAL A 54 5.10 2.77 4.72
C VAL A 54 5.34 1.56 5.61
N ARG A 55 5.98 1.76 6.76
CA ARG A 55 6.14 0.71 7.76
C ARG A 55 5.09 0.93 8.85
N VAL A 56 4.11 0.06 8.85
CA VAL A 56 3.07 0.02 9.89
C VAL A 56 3.64 -0.58 11.16
N MET A 57 3.38 0.05 12.29
CA MET A 57 3.82 -0.36 13.62
C MET A 57 2.67 -1.11 14.30
N ALA A 58 2.36 -2.32 13.83
CA ALA A 58 1.34 -3.16 14.45
C ALA A 58 1.74 -3.52 15.90
N PRO A 59 0.77 -3.78 16.79
CA PRO A 59 1.05 -4.23 18.14
C PRO A 59 1.94 -5.49 18.14
N GLY A 60 2.96 -5.47 18.96
CA GLY A 60 3.89 -6.59 19.09
C GLY A 60 3.32 -7.71 19.97
N GLN A 61 4.04 -8.83 20.01
CA GLN A 61 3.75 -10.01 20.83
C GLN A 61 5.02 -10.43 21.57
N TYR A 62 4.88 -11.26 22.58
CA TYR A 62 6.01 -11.84 23.31
C TYR A 62 6.98 -10.81 23.88
N GLY A 63 6.45 -9.70 24.43
CA GLY A 63 7.24 -8.62 25.04
C GLY A 63 7.76 -7.57 24.06
N ASN A 64 7.60 -7.75 22.76
CA ASN A 64 7.90 -6.71 21.78
C ASN A 64 6.79 -5.65 21.74
N LYS A 65 7.16 -4.38 21.78
CA LYS A 65 6.20 -3.27 21.70
C LYS A 65 5.49 -3.23 20.34
N TYR A 66 6.22 -3.47 19.28
CA TYR A 66 5.73 -3.41 17.90
C TYR A 66 6.12 -4.63 17.10
N HIS A 67 5.29 -4.94 16.10
CA HIS A 67 5.56 -5.89 15.02
C HIS A 67 5.53 -5.14 13.67
N PRO A 68 6.65 -4.51 13.28
CA PRO A 68 6.68 -3.64 12.11
C PRO A 68 6.61 -4.43 10.81
N ARG A 69 5.80 -3.96 9.85
CA ARG A 69 5.72 -4.51 8.49
C ARG A 69 5.61 -3.40 7.44
N LEU A 70 6.29 -3.62 6.32
CA LEU A 70 6.25 -2.71 5.18
C LEU A 70 5.04 -3.01 4.30
N TYR A 71 4.33 -1.96 3.92
CA TYR A 71 3.22 -2.00 2.98
C TYR A 71 3.45 -0.98 1.87
N LEU A 72 3.20 -1.42 0.64
CA LEU A 72 3.32 -0.57 -0.53
C LEU A 72 2.16 0.44 -0.55
N VAL A 73 2.47 1.72 -0.81
CA VAL A 73 1.46 2.75 -1.00
C VAL A 73 0.77 2.50 -2.35
N ALA A 74 -0.49 2.14 -2.26
CA ALA A 74 -1.34 1.78 -3.40
C ALA A 74 -1.92 3.01 -4.09
N ASP A 75 -2.25 4.01 -3.30
CA ASP A 75 -2.82 5.27 -3.76
C ASP A 75 -2.43 6.40 -2.80
N ASN A 76 -2.25 7.59 -3.31
CA ASN A 76 -2.17 8.80 -2.52
C ASN A 76 -3.14 9.79 -3.15
N ASP A 77 -4.34 9.86 -2.65
CA ASP A 77 -5.23 10.95 -3.00
C ASP A 77 -4.68 12.22 -2.35
N ALA A 78 -4.44 13.20 -3.20
CA ALA A 78 -4.00 14.54 -2.83
C ALA A 78 -4.84 15.12 -1.69
N GLU A 79 -4.32 16.18 -1.08
CA GLU A 79 -5.00 16.99 -0.07
C GLU A 79 -6.52 16.99 -0.23
N ARG A 80 -7.20 16.34 0.70
CA ARG A 80 -8.64 16.43 0.87
C ARG A 80 -8.92 17.18 2.17
N ASP A 81 -9.60 18.28 2.08
CA ASP A 81 -10.06 19.05 3.25
C ASP A 81 -8.95 19.37 4.27
N GLY A 82 -7.73 19.72 3.77
CA GLY A 82 -6.60 20.09 4.62
C GLY A 82 -5.82 18.92 5.23
N GLY A 83 -6.11 17.68 4.84
CA GLY A 83 -5.37 16.48 5.27
C GLY A 83 -4.77 15.71 4.10
N ILE A 84 -3.88 14.77 4.38
CA ILE A 84 -3.29 13.85 3.40
C ILE A 84 -3.92 12.47 3.59
N GLU A 85 -4.44 11.91 2.50
CA GLU A 85 -4.88 10.52 2.45
C GLU A 85 -3.87 9.67 1.67
N PHE A 86 -3.62 8.47 2.16
CA PHE A 86 -2.88 7.43 1.45
C PHE A 86 -3.54 6.08 1.69
N ALA A 87 -3.36 5.18 0.74
CA ALA A 87 -3.93 3.84 0.82
C ALA A 87 -2.85 2.76 0.77
N ILE A 88 -3.13 1.66 1.45
CA ILE A 88 -2.38 0.41 1.32
C ILE A 88 -3.34 -0.74 1.01
N CYS A 89 -2.83 -1.74 0.31
CA CYS A 89 -3.57 -2.97 0.05
C CYS A 89 -3.02 -4.08 0.94
N VAL A 90 -3.88 -4.69 1.76
CA VAL A 90 -3.48 -5.68 2.78
C VAL A 90 -4.19 -6.99 2.51
N LYS A 91 -3.42 -8.04 2.27
CA LYS A 91 -3.90 -9.41 2.26
C LYS A 91 -3.80 -9.98 3.66
N ARG A 92 -4.90 -10.51 4.22
CA ARG A 92 -4.87 -11.28 5.46
C ARG A 92 -4.02 -12.52 5.23
N HIS A 93 -2.97 -12.66 5.98
CA HIS A 93 -2.02 -13.77 5.85
C HIS A 93 -2.24 -14.76 7.00
N SER A 94 -2.17 -16.03 6.67
CA SER A 94 -2.02 -17.13 7.62
C SER A 94 -1.03 -18.14 7.09
N TYR A 95 -0.39 -18.87 7.96
CA TYR A 95 0.51 -19.96 7.58
C TYR A 95 0.23 -21.18 8.46
N ILE A 96 0.56 -22.34 7.93
CA ILE A 96 0.54 -23.60 8.69
C ILE A 96 1.99 -23.83 9.12
N ASP A 97 2.18 -24.04 10.41
CA ASP A 97 3.48 -24.38 10.96
C ASP A 97 3.86 -25.80 10.56
N ASP A 98 4.99 -25.97 9.90
CA ASP A 98 5.42 -27.25 9.36
C ASP A 98 5.81 -28.26 10.47
N PHE A 99 6.03 -27.81 11.70
CA PHE A 99 6.44 -28.64 12.82
C PHE A 99 5.23 -29.25 13.57
N ASN A 100 4.20 -28.42 13.86
CA ASN A 100 3.05 -28.85 14.65
C ASN A 100 1.76 -28.96 13.84
N GLY A 101 1.75 -28.51 12.57
CA GLY A 101 0.57 -28.52 11.70
C GLY A 101 -0.51 -27.49 12.08
N GLU A 102 -0.23 -26.61 13.03
CA GLU A 102 -1.18 -25.60 13.46
C GLU A 102 -1.20 -24.41 12.53
N ARG A 103 -2.38 -23.79 12.37
CA ARG A 103 -2.56 -22.58 11.59
C ARG A 103 -2.35 -21.35 12.48
N TYR A 104 -1.47 -20.49 12.05
CA TYR A 104 -1.19 -19.19 12.69
C TYR A 104 -1.59 -18.03 11.80
N GLU A 105 -2.20 -17.02 12.38
CA GLU A 105 -2.57 -15.78 11.73
C GLU A 105 -1.38 -14.81 11.70
N GLY A 106 -1.21 -14.12 10.57
CA GLY A 106 -0.20 -13.08 10.46
C GLY A 106 -0.52 -11.87 11.35
N ILE A 107 0.39 -11.50 12.24
CA ILE A 107 0.17 -10.48 13.28
C ILE A 107 -0.29 -9.14 12.68
N ALA A 108 0.51 -8.55 11.80
CA ALA A 108 0.23 -7.22 11.25
C ALA A 108 -0.95 -7.24 10.27
N SER A 109 -1.08 -8.26 9.43
CA SER A 109 -2.16 -8.34 8.45
C SER A 109 -3.51 -8.56 9.12
N THR A 110 -3.56 -9.41 10.13
CA THR A 110 -4.78 -9.65 10.92
C THR A 110 -5.18 -8.43 11.72
N TYR A 111 -4.21 -7.75 12.35
CA TYR A 111 -4.44 -6.48 13.03
C TYR A 111 -5.08 -5.45 12.09
N LEU A 112 -4.48 -5.23 10.92
CA LEU A 112 -4.96 -4.24 9.95
C LEU A 112 -6.32 -4.59 9.35
N CYS A 113 -6.56 -5.87 9.03
CA CYS A 113 -7.84 -6.31 8.48
C CYS A 113 -9.00 -6.22 9.49
N ASN A 114 -8.70 -6.29 10.79
CA ASN A 114 -9.68 -6.18 11.87
C ASN A 114 -9.83 -4.74 12.41
N LEU A 115 -9.02 -3.81 11.94
CA LEU A 115 -9.00 -2.45 12.44
C LEU A 115 -10.33 -1.74 12.14
N PRO A 116 -11.02 -1.18 13.14
CA PRO A 116 -12.24 -0.43 12.89
C PRO A 116 -11.93 0.94 12.26
N VAL A 117 -12.83 1.42 11.41
CA VAL A 117 -12.79 2.80 10.91
C VAL A 117 -12.82 3.77 12.09
N GLY A 118 -11.98 4.81 12.04
CA GLY A 118 -11.75 5.75 13.13
C GLY A 118 -10.57 5.40 14.03
N ALA A 119 -10.03 4.18 13.94
CA ALA A 119 -8.85 3.82 14.73
C ALA A 119 -7.58 4.46 14.19
N THR A 120 -6.66 4.77 15.09
CA THR A 120 -5.36 5.36 14.75
C THR A 120 -4.27 4.29 14.70
N VAL A 121 -3.39 4.39 13.72
CA VAL A 121 -2.25 3.51 13.51
C VAL A 121 -0.97 4.31 13.41
N ASP A 122 0.06 3.83 14.09
CA ASP A 122 1.40 4.38 13.98
C ASP A 122 2.15 3.79 12.79
N PHE A 123 2.91 4.62 12.10
CA PHE A 123 3.75 4.19 10.99
C PHE A 123 5.01 5.06 10.84
N THR A 124 5.98 4.55 10.10
CA THR A 124 7.21 5.27 9.73
C THR A 124 7.41 5.23 8.21
N GLY A 125 8.24 6.09 7.68
CA GLY A 125 8.55 6.21 6.25
C GLY A 125 8.37 7.62 5.73
N PRO A 126 8.17 7.79 4.39
CA PRO A 126 8.12 6.75 3.37
C PRO A 126 9.48 6.13 3.07
N PHE A 127 9.48 4.90 2.53
CA PHE A 127 10.68 4.18 2.11
C PHE A 127 10.62 3.88 0.61
N GLY A 128 11.79 3.80 -0.02
CA GLY A 128 11.91 3.47 -1.44
C GLY A 128 11.62 4.64 -2.37
N TYR A 129 11.59 4.33 -3.66
CA TYR A 129 11.38 5.32 -4.71
C TYR A 129 9.92 5.33 -5.19
N PRO A 130 9.34 6.50 -5.46
CA PRO A 130 8.01 6.58 -6.03
C PRO A 130 8.01 6.08 -7.47
N PHE A 131 6.90 5.50 -7.91
CA PHE A 131 6.67 5.27 -9.33
C PHE A 131 6.41 6.61 -10.01
N THR A 132 7.09 6.83 -11.11
CA THR A 132 6.95 8.04 -11.92
C THR A 132 6.53 7.69 -13.33
N MET A 133 5.68 8.53 -13.91
CA MET A 133 5.33 8.41 -15.32
C MET A 133 6.53 8.76 -16.20
N PRO A 134 6.79 8.03 -17.30
CA PRO A 134 7.77 8.43 -18.28
C PRO A 134 7.47 9.83 -18.82
N ALA A 135 8.50 10.68 -18.96
CA ALA A 135 8.34 11.99 -19.57
C ALA A 135 7.95 11.90 -21.05
N ASN A 136 8.42 10.86 -21.75
CA ASN A 136 8.06 10.59 -23.13
C ASN A 136 6.74 9.79 -23.18
N ARG A 137 5.66 10.41 -23.62
CA ARG A 137 4.33 9.78 -23.75
C ARG A 137 4.24 8.65 -24.77
N LYS A 138 5.21 8.55 -25.66
CA LYS A 138 5.33 7.44 -26.64
C LYS A 138 6.08 6.23 -26.10
N ALA A 139 6.63 6.33 -24.87
CA ALA A 139 7.31 5.20 -24.25
C ALA A 139 6.33 4.07 -23.93
N ASP A 140 6.73 2.84 -24.17
CA ASP A 140 5.97 1.69 -23.71
C ASP A 140 6.08 1.55 -22.20
N ILE A 141 4.97 1.23 -21.55
CA ILE A 141 4.88 0.97 -20.09
C ILE A 141 4.62 -0.53 -19.89
N LEU A 142 5.50 -1.17 -19.15
CA LEU A 142 5.35 -2.55 -18.74
C LEU A 142 5.17 -2.59 -17.20
N MET A 143 4.03 -3.09 -16.75
CA MET A 143 3.72 -3.30 -15.34
C MET A 143 3.68 -4.80 -15.06
N ILE A 144 4.42 -5.23 -14.04
CA ILE A 144 4.47 -6.64 -13.62
C ILE A 144 4.17 -6.67 -12.12
N GLY A 145 3.10 -7.34 -11.72
CA GLY A 145 2.68 -7.42 -10.33
C GLY A 145 2.16 -8.79 -9.94
N MET A 146 2.31 -9.12 -8.66
CA MET A 146 1.75 -10.34 -8.05
C MET A 146 0.96 -9.97 -6.80
N GLY A 147 -0.23 -10.58 -6.64
CA GLY A 147 -1.08 -10.34 -5.48
C GLY A 147 -1.29 -8.84 -5.21
N THR A 148 -1.13 -8.39 -3.97
CA THR A 148 -1.29 -6.97 -3.60
C THR A 148 -0.26 -6.02 -4.22
N GLY A 149 0.81 -6.53 -4.85
CA GLY A 149 1.80 -5.72 -5.57
C GLY A 149 1.26 -5.01 -6.82
N ILE A 150 0.05 -5.37 -7.28
CA ILE A 150 -0.64 -4.66 -8.37
C ILE A 150 -1.23 -3.31 -7.92
N ALA A 151 -1.49 -3.14 -6.63
CA ALA A 151 -2.26 -2.01 -6.10
C ALA A 151 -1.75 -0.61 -6.55
N PRO A 152 -0.43 -0.31 -6.57
CA PRO A 152 0.05 0.99 -7.04
C PRO A 152 -0.13 1.21 -8.54
N PHE A 153 -0.26 0.14 -9.35
CA PHE A 153 -0.49 0.29 -10.80
C PHE A 153 -1.88 0.83 -11.11
N ARG A 154 -2.86 0.56 -10.25
CA ARG A 154 -4.20 1.16 -10.37
C ARG A 154 -4.12 2.69 -10.38
N ALA A 155 -3.37 3.27 -9.46
CA ALA A 155 -3.21 4.72 -9.39
C ALA A 155 -2.40 5.27 -10.58
N LEU A 156 -1.41 4.51 -11.07
CA LEU A 156 -0.67 4.86 -12.28
C LEU A 156 -1.60 4.91 -13.50
N ILE A 157 -2.43 3.88 -13.68
CA ILE A 157 -3.41 3.81 -14.77
C ILE A 157 -4.42 4.97 -14.64
N ARG A 158 -4.94 5.22 -13.44
CA ARG A 158 -5.84 6.36 -13.17
C ARG A 158 -5.18 7.69 -13.58
N THR A 159 -3.90 7.89 -13.23
CA THR A 159 -3.16 9.08 -13.62
C THR A 159 -3.07 9.24 -15.15
N ILE A 160 -2.91 8.15 -15.90
CA ILE A 160 -2.91 8.18 -17.37
C ILE A 160 -4.24 8.74 -17.89
N TYR A 161 -5.37 8.23 -17.39
CA TYR A 161 -6.69 8.66 -17.87
C TYR A 161 -7.09 10.05 -17.38
N GLU A 162 -6.87 10.37 -16.10
CA GLU A 162 -7.33 11.63 -15.51
C GLU A 162 -6.46 12.83 -15.92
N LYS A 163 -5.14 12.64 -15.99
CA LYS A 163 -4.21 13.76 -16.30
C LYS A 163 -3.88 13.87 -17.78
N HIS A 164 -3.89 12.77 -18.50
CA HIS A 164 -3.42 12.74 -19.88
C HIS A 164 -4.51 12.35 -20.90
N GLY A 165 -5.65 11.82 -20.43
CA GLY A 165 -6.75 11.34 -21.26
C GLY A 165 -6.41 10.05 -22.04
N SER A 166 -5.15 9.87 -22.43
CA SER A 166 -4.66 8.71 -23.19
C SER A 166 -3.15 8.55 -22.98
N TRP A 167 -2.61 7.46 -23.47
CA TRP A 167 -1.17 7.21 -23.56
C TRP A 167 -0.82 6.81 -25.00
N ASP A 168 0.22 7.44 -25.57
CA ASP A 168 0.57 7.24 -26.99
C ASP A 168 1.39 5.96 -27.23
N GLY A 169 2.10 5.47 -26.19
CA GLY A 169 2.80 4.19 -26.20
C GLY A 169 1.89 3.03 -25.81
N LYS A 170 2.44 1.83 -25.76
CA LYS A 170 1.71 0.63 -25.33
C LYS A 170 1.77 0.50 -23.80
N VAL A 171 0.64 0.25 -23.18
CA VAL A 171 0.56 -0.07 -21.75
C VAL A 171 0.22 -1.55 -21.61
N ARG A 172 1.08 -2.31 -20.94
CA ARG A 172 0.88 -3.74 -20.70
C ARG A 172 0.98 -4.03 -19.22
N LEU A 173 0.02 -4.80 -18.72
CA LEU A 173 0.00 -5.30 -17.35
C LEU A 173 0.06 -6.83 -17.36
N PHE A 174 1.06 -7.38 -16.68
CA PHE A 174 1.15 -8.79 -16.34
C PHE A 174 0.85 -8.96 -14.86
N TYR A 175 -0.14 -9.79 -14.57
CA TYR A 175 -0.58 -10.03 -13.20
C TYR A 175 -0.59 -11.51 -12.90
N GLY A 176 0.01 -11.88 -11.76
CA GLY A 176 0.00 -13.23 -11.21
C GLY A 176 -0.80 -13.27 -9.91
N ALA A 177 -1.69 -14.25 -9.80
CA ALA A 177 -2.46 -14.55 -8.61
C ALA A 177 -2.47 -16.07 -8.35
N LYS A 178 -2.75 -16.49 -7.11
CA LYS A 178 -2.91 -17.91 -6.78
C LYS A 178 -4.19 -18.48 -7.35
N THR A 179 -5.24 -17.68 -7.34
CA THR A 179 -6.57 -18.06 -7.83
C THR A 179 -7.16 -16.92 -8.67
N GLY A 180 -8.19 -17.23 -9.47
CA GLY A 180 -8.92 -16.20 -10.21
C GLY A 180 -9.82 -15.32 -9.36
N LEU A 181 -9.84 -15.51 -8.04
CA LEU A 181 -10.64 -14.76 -7.07
C LEU A 181 -9.82 -13.76 -6.24
N GLU A 182 -8.54 -13.54 -6.59
CA GLU A 182 -7.67 -12.54 -5.96
C GLU A 182 -7.73 -11.18 -6.65
#